data_297ff457191230e3cc748a1a467e71e3
#
_entry.id   297ff457191230e3cc748a1a467e71e3
#
_cell.length_a   1.000
_cell.length_b   1.000
_cell.length_c   1.000
_cell.angle_alpha   90.00
_cell.angle_beta   90.00
_cell.angle_gamma   90.00
#
_symmetry.space_group_name_H-M   'P 1'
#
loop_
_entity.id
_entity.type
_entity.pdbx_description
1 polymer ?
#
loop_
_entity_poly.entity_id
_entity_poly.type
_entity_poly.pdbx_seq_one_letter_code
_entity_poly.pdbx_strand_id
1 'polypeptide(L)'
;MTIYGKDRLFIYGIEKILRQLGREKGNRFRGDGAAIYVTAGMDIVEMYSLFFSRPPPHYSIFISSERHFDSLTLLFPGLVKLCLAENVHVHELRQALEVMILLCQQNQQPGYIHGTFKFTSAEQQIMRLLLRGHSVEDIARIRGVSPTTVSVQRNSLMKRTGTKSLQALCSLYSAMRTGGEPAMCR
;
A
#
# COMPACT_ATOMS: atom_id res chain seq x y z
N MET A 1 -8.83 -12.95 9.49
CA MET A 1 -7.97 -11.75 9.33
C MET A 1 -6.53 -12.20 9.18
N THR A 2 -5.86 -11.75 8.12
CA THR A 2 -4.48 -12.13 7.81
C THR A 2 -3.54 -10.99 8.19
N ILE A 3 -2.36 -11.29 8.73
CA ILE A 3 -1.38 -10.29 9.13
C ILE A 3 -0.16 -10.41 8.24
N TYR A 4 0.27 -9.30 7.67
CA TYR A 4 1.45 -9.19 6.81
C TYR A 4 2.45 -8.21 7.40
N GLY A 5 3.74 -8.52 7.36
CA GLY A 5 4.80 -7.66 7.86
C GLY A 5 6.12 -8.39 8.01
N LYS A 6 7.18 -7.65 8.39
CA LYS A 6 8.52 -8.19 8.67
C LYS A 6 8.76 -8.42 10.17
N ASP A 7 8.18 -7.58 11.02
CA ASP A 7 8.39 -7.65 12.47
C ASP A 7 7.55 -8.78 13.07
N ARG A 8 8.24 -9.90 13.34
CA ARG A 8 7.60 -11.09 13.91
C ARG A 8 7.10 -10.90 15.34
N LEU A 9 7.76 -10.04 16.14
CA LEU A 9 7.35 -9.77 17.52
C LEU A 9 6.07 -8.94 17.53
N PHE A 10 5.99 -7.93 16.67
CA PHE A 10 4.81 -7.11 16.52
C PHE A 10 3.62 -7.96 16.02
N ILE A 11 3.83 -8.79 15.01
CA ILE A 11 2.82 -9.73 14.48
C ILE A 11 2.32 -10.65 15.58
N TYR A 12 3.22 -11.25 16.36
CA TYR A 12 2.86 -12.11 17.50
C TYR A 12 2.02 -11.37 18.54
N GLY A 13 2.36 -10.10 18.84
CA GLY A 13 1.58 -9.24 19.74
C GLY A 13 0.15 -9.04 19.24
N ILE A 14 -0.01 -8.71 17.96
CA ILE A 14 -1.34 -8.56 17.32
C ILE A 14 -2.13 -9.86 17.39
N GLU A 15 -1.51 -11.00 17.08
CA GLU A 15 -2.16 -12.31 17.15
C GLU A 15 -2.67 -12.63 18.55
N LYS A 16 -1.89 -12.29 19.59
CA LYS A 16 -2.34 -12.45 20.99
C LYS A 16 -3.58 -11.62 21.30
N ILE A 17 -3.59 -10.34 20.89
CA ILE A 17 -4.74 -9.46 21.08
C ILE A 17 -5.96 -10.00 20.35
N LEU A 18 -5.81 -10.44 19.10
CA LEU A 18 -6.91 -11.03 18.32
C LEU A 18 -7.47 -12.31 18.96
N ARG A 19 -6.61 -13.19 19.47
CA ARG A 19 -7.04 -14.40 20.21
C ARG A 19 -7.78 -14.05 21.49
N GLN A 20 -7.35 -13.02 22.22
CA GLN A 20 -8.01 -12.55 23.43
C GLN A 20 -9.40 -11.98 23.11
N LEU A 21 -9.50 -11.11 22.09
CA LEU A 21 -10.78 -10.55 21.62
C LEU A 21 -11.75 -11.65 21.16
N GLY A 22 -11.25 -12.68 20.47
CA GLY A 22 -12.05 -13.83 20.05
C GLY A 22 -12.62 -14.65 21.23
N ARG A 23 -11.87 -14.77 22.33
CA ARG A 23 -12.33 -15.45 23.55
C ARG A 23 -13.39 -14.63 24.30
N GLU A 24 -13.16 -13.34 24.45
CA GLU A 24 -14.05 -12.43 25.20
C GLU A 24 -15.42 -12.26 24.51
N LYS A 25 -15.44 -12.21 23.20
CA LYS A 25 -16.68 -11.98 22.42
C LYS A 25 -17.38 -13.28 21.99
N GLY A 26 -16.88 -14.46 22.40
CA GLY A 26 -17.49 -15.76 22.09
C GLY A 26 -17.67 -16.06 20.60
N ASN A 27 -17.01 -15.30 19.76
CA ASN A 27 -17.24 -15.30 18.33
C ASN A 27 -16.02 -15.88 17.60
N ARG A 28 -16.22 -16.96 16.84
CA ARG A 28 -15.22 -17.42 15.89
C ARG A 28 -15.15 -16.41 14.76
N PHE A 29 -14.26 -15.44 14.92
CA PHE A 29 -13.99 -14.44 13.89
C PHE A 29 -13.51 -15.13 12.61
N ARG A 30 -14.39 -15.26 11.64
CA ARG A 30 -14.03 -15.57 10.26
C ARG A 30 -13.60 -14.27 9.60
N GLY A 31 -12.30 -14.01 9.65
CA GLY A 31 -11.72 -12.79 9.09
C GLY A 31 -11.52 -12.83 7.57
N ASP A 32 -12.41 -13.51 6.86
CA ASP A 32 -12.36 -13.53 5.41
C ASP A 32 -12.70 -12.13 4.89
N GLY A 33 -11.74 -11.46 4.28
CA GLY A 33 -11.92 -10.11 3.72
C GLY A 33 -11.29 -8.97 4.51
N ALA A 34 -10.53 -9.23 5.58
CA ALA A 34 -9.76 -8.21 6.28
C ALA A 34 -8.29 -8.59 6.46
N ALA A 35 -7.40 -7.58 6.40
CA ALA A 35 -5.97 -7.77 6.61
C ALA A 35 -5.35 -6.66 7.45
N ILE A 36 -4.23 -6.98 8.07
CA ILE A 36 -3.40 -6.05 8.84
C ILE A 36 -2.03 -6.02 8.18
N TYR A 37 -1.55 -4.84 7.84
CA TYR A 37 -0.25 -4.61 7.25
C TYR A 37 0.64 -3.90 8.26
N VAL A 38 1.64 -4.62 8.79
CA VAL A 38 2.67 -4.06 9.67
C VAL A 38 3.83 -3.65 8.78
N THR A 39 3.86 -2.39 8.40
CA THR A 39 4.89 -1.80 7.53
C THR A 39 5.89 -0.93 8.29
N ALA A 40 5.85 -1.01 9.62
CA ALA A 40 6.82 -0.37 10.51
C ALA A 40 8.25 -0.77 10.10
N GLY A 41 9.14 0.22 10.02
CA GLY A 41 10.53 0.01 9.61
C GLY A 41 10.76 -0.36 8.15
N MET A 42 9.71 -0.43 7.32
CA MET A 42 9.84 -0.61 5.88
C MET A 42 10.11 0.72 5.17
N ASP A 43 10.93 0.66 4.13
CA ASP A 43 10.98 1.77 3.18
C ASP A 43 9.78 1.72 2.23
N ILE A 44 9.62 2.79 1.44
CA ILE A 44 8.46 2.94 0.55
C ILE A 44 8.42 1.85 -0.54
N VAL A 45 9.57 1.39 -1.01
CA VAL A 45 9.66 0.37 -2.07
C VAL A 45 9.28 -1.00 -1.52
N GLU A 46 9.75 -1.34 -0.33
CA GLU A 46 9.39 -2.57 0.38
C GLU A 46 7.89 -2.64 0.69
N MET A 47 7.35 -1.53 1.17
CA MET A 47 5.93 -1.40 1.47
C MET A 47 5.07 -1.63 0.21
N TYR A 48 5.43 -1.00 -0.91
CA TYR A 48 4.75 -1.20 -2.18
C TYR A 48 4.89 -2.64 -2.70
N SER A 49 6.08 -3.23 -2.60
CA SER A 49 6.32 -4.63 -3.01
C SER A 49 5.42 -5.59 -2.21
N LEU A 50 5.23 -5.32 -0.92
CA LEU A 50 4.30 -6.06 -0.09
C LEU A 50 2.86 -5.93 -0.59
N PHE A 51 2.39 -4.72 -0.89
CA PHE A 51 1.02 -4.49 -1.37
C PHE A 51 0.75 -5.07 -2.75
N PHE A 52 1.77 -5.16 -3.62
CA PHE A 52 1.62 -5.82 -4.92
C PHE A 52 1.57 -7.33 -4.80
N SER A 53 2.41 -7.91 -3.95
CA SER A 53 2.41 -9.36 -3.73
C SER A 53 1.18 -9.81 -2.92
N ARG A 54 0.66 -8.93 -2.06
CA ARG A 54 -0.47 -9.19 -1.17
C ARG A 54 -1.40 -7.97 -1.19
N PRO A 55 -2.26 -7.81 -2.20
CA PRO A 55 -3.13 -6.66 -2.32
C PRO A 55 -4.05 -6.50 -1.10
N PRO A 56 -4.19 -5.27 -0.57
CA PRO A 56 -5.07 -5.01 0.55
C PRO A 56 -6.53 -5.32 0.21
N PRO A 57 -7.22 -6.11 1.04
CA PRO A 57 -8.65 -6.32 0.90
C PRO A 57 -9.44 -5.06 1.28
N HIS A 58 -10.77 -5.08 1.05
CA HIS A 58 -11.64 -3.94 1.31
C HIS A 58 -11.49 -3.37 2.73
N TYR A 59 -11.32 -4.23 3.72
CA TYR A 59 -11.09 -3.87 5.12
C TYR A 59 -9.61 -4.08 5.47
N SER A 60 -8.90 -3.00 5.75
CA SER A 60 -7.46 -3.08 6.01
C SER A 60 -7.02 -2.15 7.14
N ILE A 61 -6.15 -2.65 8.00
CA ILE A 61 -5.42 -1.85 8.99
C ILE A 61 -3.96 -1.73 8.53
N PHE A 62 -3.46 -0.51 8.47
CA PHE A 62 -2.06 -0.23 8.18
C PHE A 62 -1.39 0.30 9.44
N ILE A 63 -0.37 -0.39 9.92
CA ILE A 63 0.50 0.06 11.00
C ILE A 63 1.82 0.47 10.37
N SER A 64 2.02 1.77 10.28
CA SER A 64 3.07 2.37 9.44
C SER A 64 3.64 3.63 10.06
N SER A 65 4.78 4.08 9.57
CA SER A 65 5.26 5.42 9.90
C SER A 65 4.28 6.48 9.39
N GLU A 66 3.99 7.49 10.20
CA GLU A 66 3.03 8.57 9.87
C GLU A 66 3.35 9.28 8.55
N ARG A 67 4.64 9.38 8.20
CA ARG A 67 5.10 9.92 6.92
C ARG A 67 4.51 9.23 5.69
N HIS A 68 3.98 8.02 5.84
CA HIS A 68 3.40 7.22 4.76
C HIS A 68 1.87 7.29 4.70
N PHE A 69 1.20 7.92 5.68
CA PHE A 69 -0.26 7.93 5.76
C PHE A 69 -0.92 8.59 4.55
N ASP A 70 -0.38 9.72 4.09
CA ASP A 70 -0.88 10.39 2.89
C ASP A 70 -0.75 9.50 1.66
N SER A 71 0.40 8.82 1.52
CA SER A 71 0.64 7.90 0.41
C SER A 71 -0.33 6.71 0.44
N LEU A 72 -0.56 6.11 1.61
CA LEU A 72 -1.53 5.02 1.80
C LEU A 72 -2.96 5.48 1.46
N THR A 73 -3.30 6.71 1.81
CA THR A 73 -4.62 7.28 1.51
C THR A 73 -4.81 7.48 0.01
N LEU A 74 -3.81 7.98 -0.68
CA LEU A 74 -3.83 8.18 -2.13
C LEU A 74 -3.77 6.87 -2.92
N LEU A 75 -3.07 5.86 -2.40
CA LEU A 75 -2.94 4.56 -3.05
C LEU A 75 -4.21 3.73 -3.05
N PHE A 76 -4.97 3.81 -1.98
CA PHE A 76 -6.13 2.97 -1.74
C PHE A 76 -7.37 3.80 -1.39
N PRO A 77 -7.86 4.64 -2.30
CA PRO A 77 -8.98 5.55 -2.02
C PRO A 77 -10.30 4.81 -1.74
N GLY A 78 -10.46 3.59 -2.27
CA GLY A 78 -11.69 2.81 -2.15
C GLY A 78 -11.72 1.83 -0.96
N LEU A 79 -10.66 1.77 -0.13
CA LEU A 79 -10.64 0.86 1.01
C LEU A 79 -11.25 1.51 2.27
N VAL A 80 -11.95 0.71 3.05
CA VAL A 80 -12.21 1.02 4.47
C VAL A 80 -10.94 0.68 5.24
N LYS A 81 -10.17 1.72 5.59
CA LYS A 81 -8.84 1.59 6.18
C LYS A 81 -8.71 2.36 7.48
N LEU A 82 -7.94 1.78 8.39
CA LEU A 82 -7.42 2.45 9.57
C LEU A 82 -5.90 2.53 9.45
N CYS A 83 -5.35 3.74 9.60
CA CYS A 83 -3.91 3.96 9.66
C CYS A 83 -3.50 4.22 11.10
N LEU A 84 -2.59 3.42 11.62
CA LEU A 84 -2.06 3.53 12.97
C LEU A 84 -0.56 3.79 12.89
N ALA A 85 -0.05 4.61 13.80
CA ALA A 85 1.38 4.86 13.91
C ALA A 85 2.13 3.59 14.35
N GLU A 86 3.40 3.47 13.97
CA GLU A 86 4.24 2.32 14.34
C GLU A 86 4.48 2.21 15.86
N ASN A 87 4.32 3.30 16.59
CA ASN A 87 4.40 3.37 18.05
C ASN A 87 3.02 3.35 18.74
N VAL A 88 1.99 2.87 18.05
CA VAL A 88 0.62 2.80 18.57
C VAL A 88 0.55 2.07 19.90
N HIS A 89 -0.18 2.64 20.86
CA HIS A 89 -0.41 1.98 22.16
C HIS A 89 -1.32 0.75 22.01
N VAL A 90 -1.07 -0.26 22.86
CA VAL A 90 -1.83 -1.52 22.86
C VAL A 90 -3.34 -1.28 22.98
N HIS A 91 -3.76 -0.29 23.74
CA HIS A 91 -5.17 0.07 23.90
C HIS A 91 -5.79 0.57 22.60
N GLU A 92 -5.12 1.49 21.89
CA GLU A 92 -5.57 2.02 20.61
C GLU A 92 -5.60 0.94 19.51
N LEU A 93 -4.56 0.10 19.49
CA LEU A 93 -4.51 -1.05 18.59
C LEU A 93 -5.69 -1.99 18.84
N ARG A 94 -6.00 -2.28 20.10
CA ARG A 94 -7.14 -3.11 20.48
C ARG A 94 -8.46 -2.49 20.01
N GLN A 95 -8.68 -1.21 20.23
CA GLN A 95 -9.87 -0.49 19.76
C GLN A 95 -10.00 -0.54 18.22
N ALA A 96 -8.91 -0.30 17.49
CA ALA A 96 -8.89 -0.38 16.04
C ALA A 96 -9.26 -1.78 15.53
N LEU A 97 -8.74 -2.82 16.18
CA LEU A 97 -9.09 -4.22 15.85
C LEU A 97 -10.57 -4.50 16.13
N GLU A 98 -11.12 -4.02 17.24
CA GLU A 98 -12.54 -4.18 17.58
C GLU A 98 -13.45 -3.50 16.55
N VAL A 99 -13.14 -2.26 16.18
CA VAL A 99 -13.87 -1.52 15.13
C VAL A 99 -13.81 -2.26 13.81
N MET A 100 -12.63 -2.73 13.41
CA MET A 100 -12.47 -3.46 12.15
C MET A 100 -13.26 -4.78 12.15
N ILE A 101 -13.28 -5.50 13.27
CA ILE A 101 -14.08 -6.72 13.45
C ILE A 101 -15.57 -6.43 13.27
N LEU A 102 -16.07 -5.36 13.89
CA LEU A 102 -17.47 -4.96 13.77
C LEU A 102 -17.84 -4.59 12.33
N LEU A 103 -17.00 -3.83 11.65
CA LEU A 103 -17.21 -3.46 10.25
C LEU A 103 -17.27 -4.68 9.33
N CYS A 104 -16.37 -5.64 9.53
CA CYS A 104 -16.37 -6.89 8.75
C CYS A 104 -17.64 -7.74 8.98
N GLN A 105 -18.20 -7.72 10.19
CA GLN A 105 -19.41 -8.48 10.52
C GLN A 105 -20.67 -7.85 9.95
N GLN A 106 -20.73 -6.54 9.85
CA GLN A 106 -21.90 -5.82 9.34
C GLN A 106 -22.06 -5.92 7.82
N ASN A 107 -20.95 -6.02 7.08
CA ASN A 107 -20.96 -6.07 5.62
C ASN A 107 -20.60 -7.48 5.12
N GLN A 108 -21.62 -8.27 4.81
CA GLN A 108 -21.47 -9.66 4.33
C GLN A 108 -20.97 -9.78 2.88
N GLN A 109 -20.66 -8.70 2.19
CA GLN A 109 -20.10 -8.76 0.84
C GLN A 109 -18.66 -8.24 0.82
N PRO A 110 -17.66 -9.14 0.73
CA PRO A 110 -16.30 -8.74 0.43
C PRO A 110 -16.22 -8.36 -1.06
N GLY A 111 -16.58 -7.14 -1.38
CA GLY A 111 -16.24 -6.57 -2.68
C GLY A 111 -14.74 -6.35 -2.71
N TYR A 112 -14.01 -7.14 -3.48
CA TYR A 112 -12.63 -6.80 -3.84
C TYR A 112 -12.68 -5.53 -4.69
N ILE A 113 -12.47 -4.39 -4.05
CA ILE A 113 -12.28 -3.14 -4.79
C ILE A 113 -10.84 -3.16 -5.27
N HIS A 114 -10.64 -3.50 -6.54
CA HIS A 114 -9.35 -3.33 -7.24
C HIS A 114 -9.06 -1.84 -7.46
N GLY A 115 -8.90 -1.10 -6.36
CA GLY A 115 -8.41 0.28 -6.38
C GLY A 115 -6.89 0.32 -6.23
N THR A 116 -6.16 -0.52 -6.97
CA THR A 116 -4.70 -0.43 -6.98
C THR A 116 -4.27 0.86 -7.67
N PHE A 117 -3.30 1.54 -7.07
CA PHE A 117 -2.62 2.65 -7.70
C PHE A 117 -2.17 2.26 -9.11
N LYS A 118 -2.57 3.04 -10.10
CA LYS A 118 -2.16 2.83 -11.49
C LYS A 118 -1.47 4.10 -12.01
N PHE A 119 -0.37 3.89 -12.70
CA PHE A 119 0.23 4.96 -13.50
C PHE A 119 -0.64 5.21 -14.71
N THR A 120 -0.92 6.47 -15.02
CA THR A 120 -1.56 6.86 -16.28
C THR A 120 -0.63 6.52 -17.46
N SER A 121 -1.17 6.43 -18.68
CA SER A 121 -0.38 6.16 -19.88
C SER A 121 0.78 7.16 -20.07
N ALA A 122 0.52 8.44 -19.78
CA ALA A 122 1.54 9.51 -19.85
C ALA A 122 2.64 9.30 -18.79
N GLU A 123 2.27 8.93 -17.57
CA GLU A 123 3.22 8.63 -16.49
C GLU A 123 4.05 7.38 -16.78
N GLN A 124 3.43 6.33 -17.29
CA GLN A 124 4.14 5.12 -17.73
C GLN A 124 5.17 5.42 -18.81
N GLN A 125 4.85 6.30 -19.76
CA GLN A 125 5.78 6.72 -20.79
C GLN A 125 6.98 7.45 -20.20
N ILE A 126 6.77 8.40 -19.27
CA ILE A 126 7.84 9.08 -18.54
C ILE A 126 8.72 8.05 -17.81
N MET A 127 8.11 7.16 -17.05
CA MET A 127 8.85 6.18 -16.26
C MET A 127 9.68 5.23 -17.12
N ARG A 128 9.17 4.81 -18.28
CA ARG A 128 9.94 3.99 -19.23
C ARG A 128 11.17 4.71 -19.78
N LEU A 129 11.04 5.99 -20.08
CA LEU A 129 12.16 6.81 -20.58
C LEU A 129 13.17 7.10 -19.49
N LEU A 130 12.74 7.42 -18.26
CA LEU A 130 13.62 7.61 -17.11
C LEU A 130 14.42 6.34 -16.80
N LEU A 131 13.80 5.15 -16.84
CA LEU A 131 14.50 3.88 -16.63
C LEU A 131 15.54 3.57 -17.73
N ARG A 132 15.39 4.14 -18.92
CA ARG A 132 16.36 4.04 -20.02
C ARG A 132 17.49 5.08 -19.91
N GLY A 133 17.47 5.91 -18.87
CA GLY A 133 18.49 6.93 -18.63
C GLY A 133 18.30 8.23 -19.40
N HIS A 134 17.12 8.47 -20.01
CA HIS A 134 16.86 9.73 -20.70
C HIS A 134 16.78 10.90 -19.72
N SER A 135 17.35 12.04 -20.12
CA SER A 135 17.24 13.30 -19.38
C SER A 135 15.82 13.87 -19.47
N VAL A 136 15.50 14.85 -18.62
CA VAL A 136 14.21 15.56 -18.68
C VAL A 136 14.03 16.25 -20.02
N GLU A 137 15.11 16.80 -20.57
CA GLU A 137 15.15 17.47 -21.87
C GLU A 137 14.88 16.49 -23.02
N ASP A 138 15.48 15.30 -22.98
CA ASP A 138 15.23 14.25 -23.98
C ASP A 138 13.80 13.75 -23.93
N ILE A 139 13.28 13.53 -22.72
CA ILE A 139 11.88 13.12 -22.52
C ILE A 139 10.92 14.18 -23.06
N ALA A 140 11.21 15.45 -22.80
CA ALA A 140 10.42 16.58 -23.31
C ALA A 140 10.40 16.59 -24.84
N ARG A 141 11.58 16.41 -25.47
CA ARG A 141 11.72 16.34 -26.93
C ARG A 141 10.97 15.15 -27.52
N ILE A 142 11.13 13.96 -26.95
CA ILE A 142 10.46 12.73 -27.41
C ILE A 142 8.93 12.86 -27.32
N ARG A 143 8.44 13.53 -26.28
CA ARG A 143 7.00 13.67 -26.03
C ARG A 143 6.39 14.92 -26.66
N GLY A 144 7.16 15.81 -27.23
CA GLY A 144 6.68 17.09 -27.79
C GLY A 144 6.10 18.04 -26.75
N VAL A 145 6.65 18.04 -25.52
CA VAL A 145 6.24 18.92 -24.41
C VAL A 145 7.41 19.72 -23.87
N SER A 146 7.14 20.69 -23.00
CA SER A 146 8.22 21.44 -22.35
C SER A 146 8.95 20.62 -21.27
N PRO A 147 10.25 20.87 -21.01
CA PRO A 147 10.98 20.27 -19.89
C PRO A 147 10.32 20.53 -18.54
N THR A 148 9.74 21.72 -18.38
CA THR A 148 8.97 22.09 -17.20
C THR A 148 7.77 21.17 -16.99
N THR A 149 7.04 20.82 -18.06
CA THR A 149 5.91 19.89 -18.00
C THR A 149 6.35 18.51 -17.52
N VAL A 150 7.48 18.00 -18.01
CA VAL A 150 8.04 16.70 -17.57
C VAL A 150 8.44 16.77 -16.11
N SER A 151 9.09 17.84 -15.68
CA SER A 151 9.49 18.04 -14.28
C SER A 151 8.29 18.11 -13.32
N VAL A 152 7.24 18.83 -13.70
CA VAL A 152 5.99 18.91 -12.91
C VAL A 152 5.33 17.54 -12.81
N GLN A 153 5.23 16.80 -13.91
CA GLN A 153 4.65 15.45 -13.91
C GLN A 153 5.46 14.48 -13.05
N ARG A 154 6.80 14.52 -13.14
CA ARG A 154 7.70 13.72 -12.28
C ARG A 154 7.51 14.06 -10.79
N ASN A 155 7.49 15.33 -10.45
CA ASN A 155 7.33 15.76 -9.06
C ASN A 155 5.94 15.42 -8.51
N SER A 156 4.90 15.53 -9.33
CA SER A 156 3.54 15.07 -8.98
C SER A 156 3.51 13.56 -8.71
N LEU A 157 4.20 12.77 -9.55
CA LEU A 157 4.36 11.33 -9.33
C LEU A 157 5.07 11.02 -8.01
N MET A 158 6.21 11.67 -7.76
CA MET A 158 6.95 11.50 -6.51
C MET A 158 6.10 11.85 -5.28
N LYS A 159 5.35 12.95 -5.34
CA LYS A 159 4.44 13.36 -4.27
C LYS A 159 3.33 12.31 -4.06
N ARG A 160 2.69 11.86 -5.13
CA ARG A 160 1.57 10.90 -5.08
C ARG A 160 2.00 9.52 -4.60
N THR A 161 3.24 9.10 -4.94
CA THR A 161 3.80 7.82 -4.50
C THR A 161 4.53 7.91 -3.15
N GLY A 162 4.71 9.11 -2.59
CA GLY A 162 5.48 9.32 -1.36
C GLY A 162 6.97 9.06 -1.50
N THR A 163 7.49 8.92 -2.74
CA THR A 163 8.93 8.71 -2.97
C THR A 163 9.69 10.02 -2.85
N LYS A 164 10.86 9.97 -2.19
CA LYS A 164 11.70 11.17 -1.98
C LYS A 164 12.83 11.32 -3.00
N SER A 165 13.07 10.29 -3.81
CA SER A 165 14.11 10.31 -4.83
C SER A 165 13.63 9.69 -6.13
N LEU A 166 14.26 10.10 -7.25
CA LEU A 166 14.00 9.50 -8.55
C LEU A 166 14.33 8.01 -8.56
N GLN A 167 15.40 7.61 -7.87
CA GLN A 167 15.80 6.20 -7.75
C GLN A 167 14.71 5.37 -7.07
N ALA A 168 14.15 5.85 -5.95
CA ALA A 168 13.05 5.18 -5.25
C ALA A 168 11.80 5.08 -6.14
N LEU A 169 11.48 6.14 -6.91
CA LEU A 169 10.38 6.12 -7.88
C LEU A 169 10.59 5.09 -8.98
N CYS A 170 11.81 5.00 -9.52
CA CYS A 170 12.17 4.01 -10.55
C CYS A 170 12.11 2.57 -10.00
N SER A 171 12.61 2.33 -8.79
CA SER A 171 12.53 1.04 -8.13
C SER A 171 11.09 0.61 -7.88
N LEU A 172 10.25 1.53 -7.41
CA LEU A 172 8.81 1.31 -7.26
C LEU A 172 8.14 0.91 -8.58
N TYR A 173 8.36 1.68 -9.64
CA TYR A 173 7.77 1.39 -10.95
C TYR A 173 8.24 0.03 -11.51
N SER A 174 9.51 -0.33 -11.30
CA SER A 174 10.04 -1.64 -11.69
C SER A 174 9.37 -2.78 -10.92
N ALA A 175 9.22 -2.64 -9.60
CA ALA A 175 8.55 -3.62 -8.76
C ALA A 175 7.08 -3.84 -9.19
N MET A 176 6.39 -2.77 -9.59
CA MET A 176 5.01 -2.86 -10.09
C MET A 176 4.89 -3.63 -11.41
N ARG A 177 5.90 -3.52 -12.27
CA ARG A 177 5.90 -4.24 -13.56
C ARG A 177 6.16 -5.73 -13.40
N THR A 178 7.05 -6.11 -12.49
CA THR A 178 7.39 -7.52 -12.23
C THR A 178 6.29 -8.27 -11.46
N GLY A 179 5.51 -7.57 -10.61
CA GLY A 179 4.39 -8.15 -9.87
C GLY A 179 3.07 -8.25 -10.65
N GLY A 180 2.96 -7.63 -11.82
CA GLY A 180 1.73 -7.50 -12.60
C GLY A 180 1.61 -8.39 -13.83
N GLU A 181 2.61 -9.19 -14.19
CA GLU A 181 2.48 -10.21 -15.23
C GLU A 181 2.04 -11.54 -14.59
N PRO A 182 0.79 -11.97 -14.82
CA PRO A 182 0.48 -13.38 -14.60
C PRO A 182 1.40 -14.16 -15.54
N ALA A 183 2.15 -15.12 -14.99
CA ALA A 183 2.88 -16.09 -15.77
C ALA A 183 1.91 -16.72 -16.78
N MET A 184 1.93 -16.25 -18.02
CA MET A 184 1.33 -17.00 -19.10
C MET A 184 2.13 -18.29 -19.21
N CYS A 185 1.53 -19.37 -18.72
CA CYS A 185 1.96 -20.73 -19.06
C CYS A 185 2.09 -20.84 -20.59
N ARG A 186 3.29 -21.17 -21.01
CA ARG A 186 3.52 -21.85 -22.28
C ARG A 186 3.15 -23.32 -22.13
#